data_e2790fa9bea9a0e693f6b122a2365729
#
_entry.id   e2790fa9bea9a0e693f6b122a2365729
#
_cell.length_a   1.000
_cell.length_b   1.000
_cell.length_c   1.000
_cell.angle_alpha   90.00
_cell.angle_beta   90.00
_cell.angle_gamma   90.00
#
_symmetry.space_group_name_H-M   'P 1'
#
loop_
_entity.id
_entity.type
_entity.pdbx_description
1 polymer ?
#
loop_
_entity_poly.entity_id
_entity_poly.type
_entity_poly.pdbx_seq_one_letter_code
_entity_poly.pdbx_strand_id
1 'polypeptide(L)'
;LDAWHWLRAYMKPVRPSLSFNIVDGIIRMAFFVAYIFIMTMIKDIRRVFEYHGAEHKTVYAWEAGDELTVANVKRYPRQHPRCGTSFLMLVMLVSILVFSVIKFDSLLLNLVSRVALVPLIAGISYEIIKLAGKKEASAFFSFITRPGIWLQNLTTKEPSDDQLEVAIHALKESLKLEPEAVEVASIRCQASSAAT
;
A
#
# COMPACT_ATOMS: atom_id res chain seq x y z
N LEU A 1 2.66 -50.22 -5.23
CA LEU A 1 2.01 -49.60 -6.39
C LEU A 1 1.67 -48.15 -6.02
N ASP A 2 2.49 -47.35 -6.18
CA ASP A 2 2.80 -46.15 -6.97
C ASP A 2 2.09 -44.88 -6.52
N ALA A 3 2.27 -44.51 -5.25
CA ALA A 3 2.03 -43.13 -4.76
C ALA A 3 2.75 -42.08 -5.66
N TRP A 4 3.90 -42.51 -6.29
CA TRP A 4 4.63 -41.70 -7.26
C TRP A 4 3.87 -41.46 -8.57
N HIS A 5 3.16 -42.45 -9.09
CA HIS A 5 2.34 -42.28 -10.28
C HIS A 5 1.14 -41.38 -10.05
N TRP A 6 0.55 -41.47 -8.87
CA TRP A 6 -0.57 -40.65 -8.45
C TRP A 6 -0.12 -39.19 -8.27
N LEU A 7 1.00 -38.96 -7.58
CA LEU A 7 1.62 -37.64 -7.42
C LEU A 7 2.02 -37.03 -8.77
N ARG A 8 2.60 -37.81 -9.71
CA ARG A 8 2.91 -37.31 -11.05
C ARG A 8 1.67 -37.01 -11.89
N ALA A 9 0.57 -37.74 -11.72
CA ALA A 9 -0.70 -37.44 -12.39
C ALA A 9 -1.34 -36.15 -11.86
N TYR A 10 -1.20 -35.92 -10.55
CA TYR A 10 -1.68 -34.67 -9.89
C TYR A 10 -0.79 -33.48 -10.19
N MET A 11 0.52 -33.70 -10.38
CA MET A 11 1.51 -32.66 -10.73
C MET A 11 1.64 -32.43 -12.24
N LYS A 12 0.79 -32.99 -13.09
CA LYS A 12 0.74 -32.56 -14.49
C LYS A 12 0.45 -31.07 -14.50
N PRO A 13 1.32 -30.24 -15.07
CA PRO A 13 1.06 -28.81 -15.17
C PRO A 13 -0.19 -28.64 -16.02
N VAL A 14 -1.32 -28.43 -15.37
CA VAL A 14 -2.48 -27.84 -16.04
C VAL A 14 -1.95 -26.52 -16.55
N ARG A 15 -1.83 -26.36 -17.87
CA ARG A 15 -1.48 -25.05 -18.45
C ARG A 15 -2.65 -24.14 -18.14
N PRO A 16 -2.57 -23.32 -17.08
CA PRO A 16 -3.69 -22.49 -16.73
C PRO A 16 -3.88 -21.46 -17.84
N SER A 17 -5.08 -21.40 -18.37
CA SER A 17 -5.44 -20.36 -19.34
C SER A 17 -5.32 -18.97 -18.68
N LEU A 18 -5.20 -17.90 -19.48
CA LEU A 18 -5.19 -16.54 -18.96
C LEU A 18 -6.38 -16.27 -18.01
N SER A 19 -7.57 -16.77 -18.39
CA SER A 19 -8.79 -16.69 -17.58
C SER A 19 -8.65 -17.39 -16.22
N PHE A 20 -8.00 -18.55 -16.16
CA PHE A 20 -7.74 -19.25 -14.89
C PHE A 20 -6.86 -18.41 -13.95
N ASN A 21 -5.78 -17.80 -14.47
CA ASN A 21 -4.87 -16.99 -13.65
C ASN A 21 -5.56 -15.70 -13.15
N ILE A 22 -6.43 -15.10 -13.96
CA ILE A 22 -7.21 -13.93 -13.54
C ILE A 22 -8.18 -14.33 -12.43
N VAL A 23 -8.89 -15.44 -12.57
CA VAL A 23 -9.82 -15.94 -11.53
C VAL A 23 -9.05 -16.29 -10.25
N ASP A 24 -7.93 -17.00 -10.33
CA ASP A 24 -7.06 -17.28 -9.18
C ASP A 24 -6.58 -15.98 -8.50
N GLY A 25 -6.19 -14.98 -9.28
CA GLY A 25 -5.80 -13.67 -8.78
C GLY A 25 -6.95 -12.94 -8.06
N ILE A 26 -8.16 -12.97 -8.63
CA ILE A 26 -9.35 -12.37 -8.00
C ILE A 26 -9.67 -13.09 -6.68
N ILE A 27 -9.59 -14.41 -6.64
CA ILE A 27 -9.82 -15.21 -5.43
C ILE A 27 -8.80 -14.82 -4.34
N ARG A 28 -7.51 -14.72 -4.68
CA ARG A 28 -6.45 -14.28 -3.75
C ARG A 28 -6.71 -12.88 -3.21
N MET A 29 -7.12 -11.97 -4.08
CA MET A 29 -7.49 -10.61 -3.70
C MET A 29 -8.67 -10.60 -2.73
N ALA A 30 -9.70 -11.39 -3.00
CA ALA A 30 -10.87 -11.52 -2.14
C ALA A 30 -10.49 -12.08 -0.75
N PHE A 31 -9.66 -13.12 -0.69
CA PHE A 31 -9.13 -13.64 0.57
C PHE A 31 -8.29 -12.62 1.33
N PHE A 32 -7.45 -11.85 0.64
CA PHE A 32 -6.66 -10.80 1.26
C PHE A 32 -7.55 -9.72 1.89
N VAL A 33 -8.55 -9.23 1.15
CA VAL A 33 -9.48 -8.22 1.66
C VAL A 33 -10.32 -8.77 2.82
N ALA A 34 -10.80 -10.02 2.71
CA ALA A 34 -11.53 -10.68 3.78
C ALA A 34 -10.66 -10.85 5.04
N TYR A 35 -9.40 -11.23 4.89
CA TYR A 35 -8.45 -11.31 6.00
C TYR A 35 -8.28 -9.96 6.70
N ILE A 36 -8.02 -8.89 5.94
CA ILE A 36 -7.92 -7.54 6.50
C ILE A 36 -9.21 -7.14 7.22
N PHE A 37 -10.37 -7.43 6.61
CA PHE A 37 -11.67 -7.13 7.23
C PHE A 37 -11.85 -7.86 8.57
N ILE A 38 -11.52 -9.15 8.65
CA ILE A 38 -11.58 -9.94 9.90
C ILE A 38 -10.65 -9.33 10.95
N MET A 39 -9.44 -8.92 10.55
CA MET A 39 -8.48 -8.27 11.45
C MET A 39 -9.03 -6.97 12.05
N THR A 40 -9.87 -6.22 11.31
CA THR A 40 -10.48 -4.99 11.85
C THR A 40 -11.45 -5.25 13.01
N MET A 41 -11.94 -6.49 13.17
CA MET A 41 -12.86 -6.87 14.24
C MET A 41 -12.15 -7.10 15.58
N ILE A 42 -10.83 -7.31 15.56
CA ILE A 42 -10.01 -7.49 16.76
C ILE A 42 -9.72 -6.12 17.36
N LYS A 43 -10.07 -5.91 18.63
CA LYS A 43 -9.96 -4.59 19.31
C LYS A 43 -8.53 -4.01 19.27
N ASP A 44 -7.53 -4.84 19.54
CA ASP A 44 -6.13 -4.41 19.56
C ASP A 44 -5.64 -4.00 18.16
N ILE A 45 -6.02 -4.75 17.13
CA ILE A 45 -5.70 -4.43 15.72
C ILE A 45 -6.43 -3.17 15.28
N ARG A 46 -7.69 -3.00 15.70
CA ARG A 46 -8.44 -1.77 15.43
C ARG A 46 -7.73 -0.54 15.99
N ARG A 47 -7.16 -0.63 17.19
CA ARG A 47 -6.36 0.44 17.79
C ARG A 47 -5.11 0.77 16.97
N VAL A 48 -4.43 -0.24 16.41
CA VAL A 48 -3.32 -0.03 15.48
C VAL A 48 -3.78 0.73 14.23
N PHE A 49 -4.97 0.43 13.71
CA PHE A 49 -5.54 1.14 12.56
C PHE A 49 -6.00 2.58 12.89
N GLU A 50 -6.30 2.87 14.14
CA GLU A 50 -6.54 4.24 14.63
C GLU A 50 -5.22 5.05 14.63
N TYR A 51 -4.13 4.47 15.15
CA TYR A 51 -2.79 5.09 15.07
C TYR A 51 -2.33 5.30 13.62
N HIS A 52 -2.60 4.33 12.73
CA HIS A 52 -2.30 4.48 11.31
C HIS A 52 -3.09 5.65 10.67
N GLY A 53 -4.35 5.83 11.08
CA GLY A 53 -5.13 7.01 10.69
C GLY A 53 -4.57 8.32 11.24
N ALA A 54 -4.07 8.31 12.48
CA ALA A 54 -3.41 9.46 13.11
C ALA A 54 -2.13 9.85 12.37
N GLU A 55 -1.30 8.87 12.00
CA GLU A 55 -0.09 9.08 11.19
C GLU A 55 -0.42 9.78 9.86
N HIS A 56 -1.40 9.26 9.11
CA HIS A 56 -1.79 9.86 7.83
C HIS A 56 -2.25 11.32 7.97
N LYS A 57 -3.11 11.62 8.95
CA LYS A 57 -3.58 12.97 9.21
C LYS A 57 -2.44 13.91 9.57
N THR A 58 -1.50 13.44 10.40
CA THR A 58 -0.34 14.21 10.84
C THR A 58 0.61 14.51 9.69
N VAL A 59 0.89 13.51 8.84
CA VAL A 59 1.73 13.69 7.65
C VAL A 59 1.10 14.67 6.68
N TYR A 60 -0.22 14.61 6.47
CA TYR A 60 -0.91 15.57 5.61
C TYR A 60 -0.81 17.02 6.13
N ALA A 61 -1.01 17.24 7.44
CA ALA A 61 -0.87 18.56 8.03
C ALA A 61 0.55 19.10 7.85
N TRP A 62 1.56 18.24 8.05
CA TRP A 62 2.95 18.60 7.83
C TRP A 62 3.26 18.92 6.36
N GLU A 63 2.77 18.10 5.40
CA GLU A 63 2.95 18.33 3.96
C GLU A 63 2.24 19.60 3.47
N ALA A 64 1.16 20.00 4.13
CA ALA A 64 0.46 21.24 3.87
C ALA A 64 1.16 22.48 4.45
N GLY A 65 2.13 22.27 5.38
CA GLY A 65 2.81 23.35 6.09
C GLY A 65 2.01 23.92 7.27
N ASP A 66 0.94 23.23 7.69
CA ASP A 66 0.17 23.65 8.84
C ASP A 66 0.90 23.36 10.15
N GLU A 67 0.63 24.19 11.16
CA GLU A 67 1.10 23.94 12.52
C GLU A 67 0.57 22.59 13.03
N LEU A 68 1.48 21.73 13.52
CA LEU A 68 1.14 20.42 14.06
C LEU A 68 0.50 20.51 15.43
N THR A 69 -0.79 20.86 15.44
CA THR A 69 -1.70 20.85 16.59
C THR A 69 -2.83 19.83 16.36
N VAL A 70 -3.40 19.28 17.41
CA VAL A 70 -4.51 18.32 17.31
C VAL A 70 -5.68 18.93 16.52
N ALA A 71 -5.99 20.20 16.74
CA ALA A 71 -7.07 20.90 16.05
C ALA A 71 -6.87 20.99 14.53
N ASN A 72 -5.65 21.24 14.07
CA ASN A 72 -5.32 21.32 12.65
C ASN A 72 -5.28 19.92 12.04
N VAL A 73 -4.58 18.98 12.66
CA VAL A 73 -4.43 17.60 12.17
C VAL A 73 -5.78 16.89 12.01
N LYS A 74 -6.74 17.12 12.89
CA LYS A 74 -8.10 16.56 12.78
C LYS A 74 -8.81 16.86 11.46
N ARG A 75 -8.53 17.99 10.81
CA ARG A 75 -9.19 18.41 9.56
C ARG A 75 -8.80 17.59 8.36
N TYR A 76 -7.67 16.90 8.43
CA TYR A 76 -7.11 16.14 7.29
C TYR A 76 -7.74 14.75 7.16
N PRO A 77 -7.80 14.21 5.92
CA PRO A 77 -8.31 12.87 5.68
C PRO A 77 -7.32 11.81 6.22
N ARG A 78 -7.87 10.65 6.54
CA ARG A 78 -7.08 9.49 6.99
C ARG A 78 -6.54 8.63 5.85
N GLN A 79 -6.96 8.86 4.60
CA GLN A 79 -6.45 8.16 3.43
C GLN A 79 -5.27 8.94 2.85
N HIS A 80 -4.13 8.29 2.65
CA HIS A 80 -2.93 8.93 2.09
C HIS A 80 -2.45 8.19 0.83
N PRO A 81 -2.16 8.88 -0.30
CA PRO A 81 -1.81 8.22 -1.55
C PRO A 81 -0.50 7.44 -1.50
N ARG A 82 0.43 7.81 -0.62
CA ARG A 82 1.76 7.20 -0.46
C ARG A 82 1.84 6.19 0.69
N CYS A 83 0.72 5.59 1.06
CA CYS A 83 0.66 4.61 2.14
C CYS A 83 1.17 3.23 1.72
N GLY A 84 1.84 2.53 2.64
CA GLY A 84 2.33 1.16 2.44
C GLY A 84 1.23 0.13 2.18
N THR A 85 0.01 0.32 2.71
CA THR A 85 -1.12 -0.59 2.42
C THR A 85 -1.63 -0.44 0.99
N SER A 86 -1.61 0.78 0.43
CA SER A 86 -1.85 1.01 -1.00
C SER A 86 -0.78 0.35 -1.87
N PHE A 87 0.48 0.38 -1.41
CA PHE A 87 1.58 -0.31 -2.08
C PHE A 87 1.36 -1.82 -2.14
N LEU A 88 0.96 -2.46 -1.02
CA LEU A 88 0.67 -3.89 -1.00
C LEU A 88 -0.44 -4.28 -1.99
N MET A 89 -1.53 -3.50 -2.03
CA MET A 89 -2.61 -3.73 -2.99
C MET A 89 -2.11 -3.64 -4.44
N LEU A 90 -1.28 -2.65 -4.74
CA LEU A 90 -0.73 -2.45 -6.07
C LEU A 90 0.25 -3.57 -6.44
N VAL A 91 1.12 -3.99 -5.53
CA VAL A 91 2.02 -5.15 -5.71
C VAL A 91 1.21 -6.41 -6.05
N MET A 92 0.08 -6.65 -5.37
CA MET A 92 -0.80 -7.78 -5.69
C MET A 92 -1.38 -7.68 -7.09
N LEU A 93 -1.90 -6.50 -7.49
CA LEU A 93 -2.46 -6.29 -8.83
C LEU A 93 -1.40 -6.48 -9.92
N VAL A 94 -0.22 -5.88 -9.77
CA VAL A 94 0.89 -6.04 -10.72
C VAL A 94 1.37 -7.49 -10.76
N SER A 95 1.45 -8.18 -9.62
CA SER A 95 1.81 -9.61 -9.54
C SER A 95 0.84 -10.49 -10.34
N ILE A 96 -0.47 -10.26 -10.22
CA ILE A 96 -1.49 -11.00 -10.95
C ILE A 96 -1.27 -10.84 -12.46
N LEU A 97 -1.02 -9.62 -12.94
CA LEU A 97 -0.76 -9.34 -14.36
C LEU A 97 0.53 -10.01 -14.84
N VAL A 98 1.64 -9.82 -14.14
CA VAL A 98 2.94 -10.37 -14.50
C VAL A 98 2.92 -11.90 -14.53
N PHE A 99 2.38 -12.53 -13.48
CA PHE A 99 2.33 -14.01 -13.41
C PHE A 99 1.24 -14.61 -14.30
N SER A 100 0.33 -13.81 -14.82
CA SER A 100 -0.60 -14.26 -15.85
C SER A 100 0.08 -14.44 -17.21
N VAL A 101 1.12 -13.66 -17.48
CA VAL A 101 1.86 -13.69 -18.75
C VAL A 101 3.06 -14.63 -18.67
N ILE A 102 3.82 -14.57 -17.57
CA ILE A 102 5.06 -15.35 -17.41
C ILE A 102 4.72 -16.74 -16.86
N LYS A 103 4.97 -17.77 -17.67
CA LYS A 103 4.68 -19.17 -17.35
C LYS A 103 5.79 -20.07 -17.85
N PHE A 104 6.12 -21.06 -17.03
CA PHE A 104 7.07 -22.12 -17.39
C PHE A 104 6.42 -23.50 -17.18
N ASP A 105 6.80 -24.49 -17.95
CA ASP A 105 6.28 -25.86 -17.83
C ASP A 105 6.85 -26.59 -16.59
N SER A 106 7.97 -26.12 -16.03
CA SER A 106 8.61 -26.68 -14.84
C SER A 106 8.11 -25.97 -13.57
N LEU A 107 7.69 -26.76 -12.57
CA LEU A 107 7.30 -26.23 -11.24
C LEU A 107 8.44 -25.44 -10.59
N LEU A 108 9.67 -25.98 -10.64
CA LEU A 108 10.85 -25.32 -10.07
C LEU A 108 11.13 -23.98 -10.77
N LEU A 109 11.05 -23.95 -12.10
CA LEU A 109 11.30 -22.74 -12.86
C LEU A 109 10.22 -21.67 -12.59
N ASN A 110 8.96 -22.08 -12.43
CA ASN A 110 7.89 -21.19 -12.00
C ASN A 110 8.14 -20.60 -10.60
N LEU A 111 8.58 -21.44 -9.65
CA LEU A 111 8.88 -20.97 -8.28
C LEU A 111 10.03 -19.97 -8.29
N VAL A 112 11.14 -20.31 -8.95
CA VAL A 112 12.33 -19.47 -9.05
C VAL A 112 12.00 -18.14 -9.75
N SER A 113 11.25 -18.17 -10.85
CA SER A 113 10.87 -16.97 -11.58
C SER A 113 9.96 -16.05 -10.74
N ARG A 114 9.03 -16.61 -9.96
CA ARG A 114 8.18 -15.81 -9.06
C ARG A 114 9.01 -15.08 -8.01
N VAL A 115 9.94 -15.78 -7.35
CA VAL A 115 10.82 -15.17 -6.36
C VAL A 115 11.72 -14.10 -7.00
N ALA A 116 12.32 -14.40 -8.16
CA ALA A 116 13.20 -13.47 -8.87
C ALA A 116 12.46 -12.20 -9.37
N LEU A 117 11.18 -12.32 -9.71
CA LEU A 117 10.37 -11.19 -10.20
C LEU A 117 9.81 -10.30 -9.08
N VAL A 118 9.80 -10.75 -7.82
CA VAL A 118 9.27 -9.94 -6.70
C VAL A 118 9.94 -8.56 -6.61
N PRO A 119 11.28 -8.42 -6.65
CA PRO A 119 11.92 -7.11 -6.61
C PRO A 119 11.52 -6.20 -7.77
N LEU A 120 11.39 -6.75 -8.98
CA LEU A 120 10.95 -6.00 -10.16
C LEU A 120 9.50 -5.52 -10.01
N ILE A 121 8.61 -6.39 -9.55
CA ILE A 121 7.19 -6.06 -9.30
C ILE A 121 7.08 -4.97 -8.23
N ALA A 122 7.85 -5.09 -7.15
CA ALA A 122 7.90 -4.09 -6.09
C ALA A 122 8.41 -2.74 -6.62
N GLY A 123 9.48 -2.73 -7.42
CA GLY A 123 10.02 -1.53 -8.04
C GLY A 123 9.00 -0.83 -8.96
N ILE A 124 8.33 -1.59 -9.84
CA ILE A 124 7.28 -1.05 -10.71
C ILE A 124 6.13 -0.45 -9.87
N SER A 125 5.69 -1.18 -8.84
CA SER A 125 4.60 -0.72 -7.96
C SER A 125 4.98 0.54 -7.19
N TYR A 126 6.24 0.64 -6.75
CA TYR A 126 6.76 1.83 -6.08
C TYR A 126 6.77 3.05 -7.01
N GLU A 127 7.26 2.91 -8.24
CA GLU A 127 7.25 4.03 -9.20
C GLU A 127 5.82 4.48 -9.55
N ILE A 128 4.87 3.56 -9.67
CA ILE A 128 3.45 3.92 -9.89
C ILE A 128 2.91 4.75 -8.72
N ILE A 129 3.14 4.34 -7.48
CA ILE A 129 2.69 5.09 -6.29
C ILE A 129 3.37 6.45 -6.20
N LYS A 130 4.66 6.52 -6.44
CA LYS A 130 5.43 7.75 -6.45
C LYS A 130 4.92 8.74 -7.49
N LEU A 131 4.58 8.28 -8.69
CA LEU A 131 3.99 9.11 -9.74
C LEU A 131 2.57 9.55 -9.39
N ALA A 132 1.76 8.67 -8.81
CA ALA A 132 0.40 8.99 -8.37
C ALA A 132 0.36 9.99 -7.20
N GLY A 133 1.40 10.03 -6.37
CA GLY A 133 1.53 10.95 -5.24
C GLY A 133 1.98 12.37 -5.60
N LYS A 134 2.27 12.67 -6.87
CA LYS A 134 2.61 14.01 -7.33
C LYS A 134 1.34 14.87 -7.45
N LYS A 135 1.45 16.19 -7.19
CA LYS A 135 0.30 17.14 -7.34
C LYS A 135 -0.29 17.16 -8.74
N GLU A 136 0.52 16.89 -9.76
CA GLU A 136 0.14 16.85 -11.18
C GLU A 136 -0.07 15.42 -11.70
N ALA A 137 -0.44 14.47 -10.81
CA ALA A 137 -0.65 13.08 -11.22
C ALA A 137 -1.74 12.99 -12.31
N SER A 138 -1.45 12.28 -13.41
CA SER A 138 -2.45 12.07 -14.44
C SER A 138 -3.64 11.25 -13.90
N ALA A 139 -4.82 11.44 -14.49
CA ALA A 139 -6.03 10.69 -14.13
C ALA A 139 -5.81 9.16 -14.18
N PHE A 140 -4.92 8.70 -15.06
CA PHE A 140 -4.54 7.29 -15.18
C PHE A 140 -3.90 6.74 -13.91
N PHE A 141 -2.88 7.42 -13.34
CA PHE A 141 -2.24 6.98 -12.09
C PHE A 141 -3.19 7.04 -10.90
N SER A 142 -4.02 8.09 -10.84
CA SER A 142 -5.06 8.21 -9.82
C SER A 142 -6.07 7.07 -9.89
N PHE A 143 -6.44 6.61 -11.08
CA PHE A 143 -7.35 5.48 -11.26
C PHE A 143 -6.73 4.16 -10.79
N ILE A 144 -5.46 3.89 -11.14
CA ILE A 144 -4.75 2.66 -10.76
C ILE A 144 -4.57 2.56 -9.24
N THR A 145 -4.38 3.67 -8.55
CA THR A 145 -4.17 3.68 -7.09
C THR A 145 -5.47 3.67 -6.27
N ARG A 146 -6.63 3.92 -6.90
CA ARG A 146 -7.94 3.92 -6.22
C ARG A 146 -8.22 2.67 -5.38
N PRO A 147 -7.96 1.42 -5.85
CA PRO A 147 -8.17 0.23 -5.03
C PRO A 147 -7.35 0.24 -3.75
N GLY A 148 -6.10 0.73 -3.81
CA GLY A 148 -5.24 0.87 -2.64
C GLY A 148 -5.77 1.91 -1.65
N ILE A 149 -6.22 3.08 -2.15
CA ILE A 149 -6.84 4.12 -1.32
C ILE A 149 -8.16 3.60 -0.70
N TRP A 150 -8.95 2.84 -1.46
CA TRP A 150 -10.16 2.21 -0.94
C TRP A 150 -9.85 1.23 0.20
N LEU A 151 -8.78 0.42 0.08
CA LEU A 151 -8.35 -0.52 1.12
C LEU A 151 -8.04 0.20 2.44
N GLN A 152 -7.57 1.43 2.39
CA GLN A 152 -7.29 2.22 3.59
C GLN A 152 -8.55 2.49 4.44
N ASN A 153 -9.77 2.43 3.87
CA ASN A 153 -10.99 2.49 4.67
C ASN A 153 -11.11 1.34 5.69
N LEU A 154 -10.46 0.21 5.38
CA LEU A 154 -10.37 -0.93 6.29
C LEU A 154 -9.18 -0.79 7.24
N THR A 155 -8.01 -0.39 6.72
CA THR A 155 -6.72 -0.38 7.42
C THR A 155 -6.41 0.92 8.16
N THR A 156 -7.29 1.93 8.07
CA THR A 156 -7.24 3.16 8.89
C THR A 156 -8.58 3.40 9.56
N LYS A 157 -8.55 3.88 10.80
CA LYS A 157 -9.74 4.27 11.57
C LYS A 157 -9.58 5.68 12.05
N GLU A 158 -10.70 6.30 12.47
CA GLU A 158 -10.68 7.65 13.04
C GLU A 158 -9.98 7.61 14.40
N PRO A 159 -8.88 8.38 14.58
CA PRO A 159 -8.10 8.40 15.81
C PRO A 159 -8.74 9.27 16.89
N SER A 160 -8.45 8.95 18.16
CA SER A 160 -8.71 9.83 19.30
C SER A 160 -7.68 10.97 19.36
N ASP A 161 -7.96 11.98 20.18
CA ASP A 161 -7.06 13.12 20.37
C ASP A 161 -5.70 12.70 20.93
N ASP A 162 -5.70 11.80 21.92
CA ASP A 162 -4.48 11.24 22.50
C ASP A 162 -3.61 10.53 21.45
N GLN A 163 -4.24 9.83 20.51
CA GLN A 163 -3.52 9.15 19.41
C GLN A 163 -2.94 10.16 18.40
N LEU A 164 -3.64 11.26 18.17
CA LEU A 164 -3.11 12.38 17.36
C LEU A 164 -1.92 13.04 18.03
N GLU A 165 -1.96 13.27 19.34
CA GLU A 165 -0.83 13.83 20.10
C GLU A 165 0.41 12.93 19.98
N VAL A 166 0.24 11.60 20.11
CA VAL A 166 1.33 10.65 19.95
C VAL A 166 1.92 10.69 18.54
N ALA A 167 1.07 10.73 17.50
CA ALA A 167 1.52 10.81 16.11
C ALA A 167 2.25 12.11 15.81
N ILE A 168 1.75 13.24 16.33
CA ILE A 168 2.40 14.56 16.22
C ILE A 168 3.76 14.54 16.89
N HIS A 169 3.85 13.98 18.10
CA HIS A 169 5.12 13.89 18.82
C HIS A 169 6.11 13.02 18.08
N ALA A 170 5.69 11.84 17.61
CA ALA A 170 6.54 10.93 16.84
C ALA A 170 7.07 11.57 15.55
N LEU A 171 6.22 12.29 14.80
CA LEU A 171 6.66 13.00 13.60
C LEU A 171 7.67 14.12 13.93
N LYS A 172 7.39 14.94 14.97
CA LYS A 172 8.31 16.00 15.39
C LYS A 172 9.69 15.45 15.80
N GLU A 173 9.72 14.30 16.50
CA GLU A 173 10.98 13.67 16.88
C GLU A 173 11.72 13.10 15.66
N SER A 174 11.03 12.45 14.72
CA SER A 174 11.66 11.94 13.50
C SER A 174 12.27 13.05 12.64
N LEU A 175 11.61 14.19 12.54
CA LEU A 175 12.13 15.36 11.79
C LEU A 175 13.37 15.97 12.41
N LYS A 176 13.59 15.84 13.73
CA LYS A 176 14.85 16.27 14.37
C LYS A 176 16.04 15.41 13.97
N LEU A 177 15.81 14.15 13.61
CA LEU A 177 16.85 13.22 13.17
C LEU A 177 17.22 13.40 11.69
N GLU A 178 16.37 14.08 10.91
CA GLU A 178 16.57 14.35 9.48
C GLU A 178 16.48 15.87 9.19
N PRO A 179 17.46 16.67 9.60
CA PRO A 179 17.41 18.13 9.43
C PRO A 179 17.28 18.57 7.96
N GLU A 180 17.84 17.81 7.01
CA GLU A 180 17.67 18.09 5.57
C GLU A 180 16.22 17.96 5.10
N ALA A 181 15.45 17.04 5.66
CA ALA A 181 14.03 16.89 5.34
C ALA A 181 13.20 18.09 5.81
N VAL A 182 13.57 18.68 6.92
CA VAL A 182 12.96 19.91 7.47
C VAL A 182 13.25 21.11 6.56
N GLU A 183 14.47 21.25 6.06
CA GLU A 183 14.85 22.33 5.16
C GLU A 183 14.08 22.26 3.82
N VAL A 184 13.98 21.06 3.24
CA VAL A 184 13.20 20.83 2.00
C VAL A 184 11.71 21.11 2.21
N ALA A 185 11.15 20.78 3.38
CA ALA A 185 9.75 21.06 3.70
C ALA A 185 9.51 22.57 3.88
N SER A 186 10.42 23.27 4.54
CA SER A 186 10.34 24.72 4.73
C SER A 186 10.41 25.51 3.41
N ILE A 187 11.29 25.11 2.50
CA ILE A 187 11.39 25.70 1.15
C ILE A 187 10.09 25.46 0.36
N ARG A 188 9.49 24.28 0.48
CA ARG A 188 8.25 23.93 -0.19
C ARG A 188 7.04 24.72 0.34
N CYS A 189 7.01 24.96 1.64
CA CYS A 189 5.99 25.78 2.31
C CYS A 189 6.07 27.25 1.85
N GLN A 190 7.29 27.82 1.79
CA GLN A 190 7.52 29.19 1.33
C GLN A 190 7.13 29.38 -0.16
N ALA A 191 7.43 28.40 -1.00
CA ALA A 191 7.04 28.43 -2.40
C ALA A 191 5.50 28.35 -2.60
N SER A 192 4.79 27.67 -1.71
CA SER A 192 3.31 27.58 -1.75
C SER A 192 2.64 28.86 -1.26
N SER A 193 3.20 29.55 -0.28
CA SER A 193 2.67 30.83 0.24
C SER A 193 2.96 32.04 -0.67
N ALA A 194 3.97 31.94 -1.54
CA ALA A 194 4.28 32.96 -2.52
C ALA A 194 3.46 32.87 -3.82
N ALA A 195 2.67 31.78 -3.97
CA ALA A 195 1.84 31.52 -5.14
C ALA A 195 0.32 31.81 -4.90
N THR A 196 -0.02 32.28 -3.71
CA THR A 196 -1.36 32.81 -3.34
C THR A 196 -1.36 34.31 -3.24
#